data_52e5ddf452f5eeebf81143dd12f0bfdf
#
_entry.id   52e5ddf452f5eeebf81143dd12f0bfdf
#
_cell.length_a   1.000
_cell.length_b   1.000
_cell.length_c   1.000
_cell.angle_alpha   90.00
_cell.angle_beta   90.00
_cell.angle_gamma   90.00
#
_symmetry.space_group_name_H-M   'P 1'
#
loop_
_entity.id
_entity.type
_entity.pdbx_description
1 polymer ?
#
loop_
_entity_poly.entity_id
_entity_poly.type
_entity_poly.pdbx_seq_one_letter_code
_entity_poly.pdbx_strand_id
1 'polypeptide(L)'
;MHSYNLNVFELDVSFMTEADPARVENACAYVENLYRDLKLHGNHLGRDRLLTILILGIADDLLQLRQRGEDAQARLNTLLQRIEKDNAPREATSIMEFPPRGA
;
A
#
# COMPACT_ATOMS: atom_id res chain seq x y z
N MET A 1 -17.48 4.42 11.68
CA MET A 1 -16.27 3.66 11.94
C MET A 1 -16.60 2.28 12.43
N HIS A 2 -15.84 1.29 11.97
CA HIS A 2 -16.13 -0.10 12.31
C HIS A 2 -15.12 -0.61 13.35
N SER A 3 -15.61 -1.48 14.20
CA SER A 3 -14.77 -2.05 15.23
C SER A 3 -14.48 -3.50 14.89
N TYR A 4 -13.23 -3.90 14.99
CA TYR A 4 -12.83 -5.25 14.63
C TYR A 4 -12.03 -5.92 15.73
N ASN A 5 -12.27 -7.23 15.91
CA ASN A 5 -11.49 -8.03 16.83
C ASN A 5 -10.95 -9.16 15.98
N LEU A 6 -9.65 -9.21 15.86
CA LEU A 6 -9.03 -10.18 14.97
C LEU A 6 -7.96 -10.96 15.68
N ASN A 7 -7.76 -12.20 15.22
CA ASN A 7 -6.65 -12.99 15.72
C ASN A 7 -5.69 -13.12 14.55
N VAL A 8 -4.57 -12.41 14.64
CA VAL A 8 -3.59 -12.38 13.57
C VAL A 8 -2.25 -12.70 14.15
N PHE A 9 -1.48 -13.59 13.53
CA PHE A 9 -0.17 -14.01 14.01
C PHE A 9 -0.29 -14.58 15.43
N GLU A 10 -1.44 -15.22 15.72
CA GLU A 10 -1.71 -15.76 17.03
C GLU A 10 -1.84 -14.69 18.11
N LEU A 11 -2.12 -13.48 17.71
CA LEU A 11 -2.35 -12.40 18.64
C LEU A 11 -3.77 -11.87 18.46
N ASP A 12 -4.40 -11.53 19.56
CA ASP A 12 -5.73 -10.95 19.48
C ASP A 12 -5.58 -9.44 19.43
N VAL A 13 -6.13 -8.83 18.42
CA VAL A 13 -6.05 -7.38 18.29
C VAL A 13 -7.43 -6.79 18.07
N SER A 14 -7.66 -5.64 18.62
CA SER A 14 -8.92 -4.93 18.46
C SER A 14 -8.61 -3.53 18.00
N PHE A 15 -9.33 -3.06 17.01
CA PHE A 15 -9.10 -1.71 16.52
C PHE A 15 -10.35 -1.22 15.79
N MET A 16 -10.35 0.07 15.47
CA MET A 16 -11.46 0.67 14.75
C MET A 16 -10.92 1.31 13.49
N THR A 17 -11.66 1.19 12.41
CA THR A 17 -11.22 1.75 11.14
C THR A 17 -12.43 2.01 10.28
N GLU A 18 -12.25 2.85 9.26
CA GLU A 18 -13.31 3.12 8.30
C GLU A 18 -13.36 2.06 7.23
N ALA A 19 -12.40 1.17 7.17
CA ALA A 19 -12.38 0.14 6.14
C ALA A 19 -13.51 -0.82 6.34
N ASP A 20 -14.08 -1.33 5.27
CA ASP A 20 -15.18 -2.26 5.38
C ASP A 20 -14.66 -3.66 5.67
N PRO A 21 -15.53 -4.58 6.07
CA PRO A 21 -15.08 -5.92 6.48
C PRO A 21 -14.29 -6.66 5.40
N ALA A 22 -14.68 -6.51 4.15
CA ALA A 22 -13.98 -7.21 3.08
C ALA A 22 -12.55 -6.74 2.96
N ARG A 23 -12.32 -5.44 3.10
CA ARG A 23 -10.97 -4.91 3.04
C ARG A 23 -10.13 -5.41 4.20
N VAL A 24 -10.70 -5.45 5.38
CA VAL A 24 -9.97 -5.90 6.56
C VAL A 24 -9.63 -7.37 6.42
N GLU A 25 -10.56 -8.18 5.98
CA GLU A 25 -10.33 -9.60 5.81
C GLU A 25 -9.26 -9.86 4.76
N ASN A 26 -9.30 -9.14 3.67
CA ASN A 26 -8.30 -9.31 2.62
C ASN A 26 -6.92 -8.93 3.11
N ALA A 27 -6.84 -7.85 3.88
CA ALA A 27 -5.56 -7.43 4.42
C ALA A 27 -5.01 -8.46 5.40
N CYS A 28 -5.88 -9.01 6.25
CA CYS A 28 -5.46 -10.04 7.19
C CYS A 28 -4.94 -11.27 6.48
N ALA A 29 -5.67 -11.71 5.46
CA ALA A 29 -5.26 -12.91 4.73
C ALA A 29 -3.92 -12.68 4.04
N TYR A 30 -3.74 -11.49 3.51
CA TYR A 30 -2.52 -11.16 2.80
C TYR A 30 -1.31 -11.20 3.75
N VAL A 31 -1.41 -10.54 4.89
CA VAL A 31 -0.27 -10.50 5.81
C VAL A 31 -0.01 -11.86 6.44
N GLU A 32 -1.07 -12.64 6.68
CA GLU A 32 -0.86 -13.95 7.27
C GLU A 32 -0.21 -14.89 6.29
N ASN A 33 -0.53 -14.80 5.02
CA ASN A 33 0.13 -15.62 4.01
C ASN A 33 1.60 -15.25 3.89
N LEU A 34 1.91 -13.96 3.92
CA LEU A 34 3.29 -13.53 3.85
C LEU A 34 4.06 -13.97 5.09
N TYR A 35 3.44 -13.90 6.24
CA TYR A 35 4.08 -14.31 7.46
C TYR A 35 4.39 -15.80 7.43
N ARG A 36 3.44 -16.58 6.93
CA ARG A 36 3.63 -18.02 6.83
C ARG A 36 4.80 -18.36 5.91
N ASP A 37 4.90 -17.66 4.78
CA ASP A 37 5.98 -17.88 3.85
C ASP A 37 7.32 -17.52 4.45
N LEU A 38 7.39 -16.39 5.16
CA LEU A 38 8.60 -16.00 5.82
C LEU A 38 9.01 -17.02 6.88
N LYS A 39 8.05 -17.55 7.58
CA LYS A 39 8.33 -18.49 8.63
C LYS A 39 8.91 -19.77 8.07
N LEU A 40 8.48 -20.17 6.90
CA LEU A 40 9.03 -21.36 6.27
C LEU A 40 10.48 -21.18 5.90
N HIS A 41 10.90 -19.98 5.56
CA HIS A 41 12.26 -19.75 5.17
C HIS A 41 13.15 -19.32 6.32
N GLY A 42 12.58 -18.77 7.36
CA GLY A 42 13.35 -18.30 8.49
C GLY A 42 12.83 -18.83 9.80
N ASN A 43 12.60 -20.13 9.88
CA ASN A 43 11.97 -20.67 11.05
C ASN A 43 12.84 -20.58 12.30
N HIS A 44 14.11 -20.23 12.15
CA HIS A 44 14.99 -20.03 13.28
C HIS A 44 14.85 -18.64 13.89
N LEU A 45 14.05 -17.77 13.26
CA LEU A 45 13.88 -16.42 13.75
C LEU A 45 12.65 -16.34 14.65
N GLY A 46 12.70 -15.47 15.63
CA GLY A 46 11.57 -15.26 16.49
C GLY A 46 10.49 -14.45 15.80
N ARG A 47 9.29 -14.43 16.39
CA ARG A 47 8.16 -13.75 15.78
C ARG A 47 8.44 -12.26 15.56
N ASP A 48 9.08 -11.61 16.53
CA ASP A 48 9.33 -10.18 16.41
C ASP A 48 10.20 -9.87 15.21
N ARG A 49 11.20 -10.69 14.97
CA ARG A 49 12.06 -10.46 13.82
C ARG A 49 11.35 -10.74 12.51
N LEU A 50 10.53 -11.80 12.49
CA LEU A 50 9.76 -12.12 11.30
C LEU A 50 8.78 -11.02 10.98
N LEU A 51 8.11 -10.49 12.01
CA LEU A 51 7.16 -9.40 11.79
C LEU A 51 7.86 -8.13 11.32
N THR A 52 9.05 -7.88 11.84
CA THR A 52 9.82 -6.72 11.42
C THR A 52 10.18 -6.83 9.94
N ILE A 53 10.63 -8.01 9.52
CA ILE A 53 10.98 -8.24 8.13
C ILE A 53 9.73 -8.10 7.26
N LEU A 54 8.61 -8.61 7.73
CA LEU A 54 7.36 -8.53 7.02
C LEU A 54 6.95 -7.08 6.79
N ILE A 55 7.03 -6.28 7.85
CA ILE A 55 6.66 -4.88 7.76
C ILE A 55 7.56 -4.14 6.78
N LEU A 56 8.86 -4.38 6.86
CA LEU A 56 9.78 -3.72 5.94
C LEU A 56 9.53 -4.14 4.50
N GLY A 57 9.21 -5.41 4.28
CA GLY A 57 8.93 -5.88 2.93
C GLY A 57 7.68 -5.25 2.35
N ILE A 58 6.63 -5.17 3.17
CA ILE A 58 5.39 -4.56 2.72
C ILE A 58 5.59 -3.08 2.44
N ALA A 59 6.35 -2.40 3.31
CA ALA A 59 6.61 -0.99 3.11
C ALA A 59 7.39 -0.76 1.82
N ASP A 60 8.36 -1.62 1.55
CA ASP A 60 9.13 -1.49 0.33
C ASP A 60 8.24 -1.69 -0.91
N ASP A 61 7.37 -2.69 -0.87
CA ASP A 61 6.46 -2.93 -1.98
C ASP A 61 5.52 -1.75 -2.18
N LEU A 62 5.03 -1.19 -1.09
CA LEU A 62 4.15 -0.04 -1.18
C LEU A 62 4.86 1.16 -1.79
N LEU A 63 6.10 1.40 -1.38
CA LEU A 63 6.85 2.52 -1.90
C LEU A 63 7.16 2.33 -3.38
N GLN A 64 7.42 1.08 -3.79
CA GLN A 64 7.65 0.82 -5.20
C GLN A 64 6.38 1.04 -6.01
N LEU A 65 5.24 0.65 -5.47
CA LEU A 65 3.99 0.89 -6.17
C LEU A 65 3.72 2.37 -6.32
N ARG A 66 4.03 3.14 -5.27
CA ARG A 66 3.85 4.57 -5.35
C ARG A 66 4.77 5.17 -6.40
N GLN A 67 6.00 4.69 -6.45
CA GLN A 67 6.96 5.20 -7.42
C GLN A 67 6.46 4.91 -8.84
N ARG A 68 5.93 3.72 -9.07
CA ARG A 68 5.40 3.39 -10.38
C ARG A 68 4.18 4.25 -10.73
N GLY A 69 3.35 4.51 -9.75
CA GLY A 69 2.20 5.37 -9.96
C GLY A 69 2.60 6.77 -10.31
N GLU A 70 3.62 7.29 -9.62
CA GLU A 70 4.10 8.62 -9.91
C GLU A 70 4.72 8.71 -11.29
N ASP A 71 5.47 7.67 -11.68
CA ASP A 71 6.06 7.64 -13.01
C ASP A 71 4.98 7.60 -14.07
N ALA A 72 3.93 6.83 -13.85
CA ALA A 72 2.84 6.76 -14.79
C ALA A 72 2.14 8.09 -14.92
N GLN A 73 1.96 8.77 -13.80
CA GLN A 73 1.33 10.09 -13.84
C GLN A 73 2.21 11.11 -14.54
N ALA A 74 3.51 11.04 -14.34
CA ALA A 74 4.41 11.95 -15.01
C ALA A 74 4.34 11.75 -16.52
N ARG A 75 4.27 10.50 -16.96
CA ARG A 75 4.16 10.26 -18.39
C ARG A 75 2.84 10.75 -18.94
N LEU A 76 1.78 10.54 -18.17
CA LEU A 76 0.48 10.99 -18.59
C LEU A 76 0.44 12.50 -18.68
N ASN A 77 1.04 13.18 -17.72
CA ASN A 77 1.09 14.63 -17.75
C ASN A 77 1.84 15.13 -18.98
N THR A 78 2.91 14.46 -19.35
CA THR A 78 3.67 14.84 -20.53
C THR A 78 2.80 14.72 -21.78
N LEU A 79 2.04 13.64 -21.85
CA LEU A 79 1.16 13.46 -22.99
C LEU A 79 0.07 14.54 -23.05
N LEU A 80 -0.47 14.86 -21.90
CA LEU A 80 -1.49 15.89 -21.85
C LEU A 80 -0.94 17.23 -22.26
N GLN A 81 0.28 17.53 -21.86
CA GLN A 81 0.88 18.79 -22.24
C GLN A 81 1.08 18.88 -23.74
N ARG A 82 1.42 17.77 -24.37
CA ARG A 82 1.59 17.80 -25.80
C ARG A 82 0.27 18.07 -26.48
N ILE A 83 -0.79 17.50 -25.98
CA ILE A 83 -2.08 17.74 -26.55
C ILE A 83 -2.49 19.16 -26.34
N GLU A 84 -2.22 19.69 -25.17
CA GLU A 84 -2.66 20.99 -24.86
C GLU A 84 -1.93 22.07 -25.59
N LYS A 85 -0.78 21.74 -26.15
CA LYS A 85 -0.14 22.73 -26.91
C LYS A 85 -1.05 23.17 -27.95
N ASP A 86 -1.89 22.28 -28.41
CA ASP A 86 -2.79 22.67 -29.42
C ASP A 86 -4.03 23.18 -28.87
N ASN A 87 -4.41 22.86 -27.76
CA ASN A 87 -5.63 23.27 -27.27
C ASN A 87 -5.69 23.86 -26.07
N ALA A 88 -5.57 24.09 -25.44
CA ALA A 88 -5.82 24.75 -24.36
C ALA A 88 -5.62 24.32 -23.14
N PRO A 89 -5.93 24.77 -22.33
CA PRO A 89 -5.73 24.85 -21.05
C PRO A 89 -5.70 23.77 -20.24
N ARG A 90 -5.34 23.71 -19.45
CA ARG A 90 -5.13 22.94 -18.75
C ARG A 90 -5.23 22.75 -17.45
N GLU A 91 -5.97 22.50 -16.90
CA GLU A 91 -6.07 22.38 -15.61
C GLU A 91 -5.97 20.94 -15.39
N ALA A 92 -6.03 20.11 -16.25
CA ALA A 92 -5.89 18.73 -16.11
C ALA A 92 -4.68 18.31 -15.35
N THR A 93 -3.64 19.08 -15.48
CA THR A 93 -2.46 18.72 -14.81
C THR A 93 -2.59 18.82 -13.34
N SER A 94 -3.31 19.77 -12.87
CA SER A 94 -3.38 19.93 -11.44
C SER A 94 -4.12 18.80 -10.82
N ILE A 95 -4.98 18.15 -11.54
CA ILE A 95 -5.66 17.10 -10.97
C ILE A 95 -4.80 15.96 -10.68
N MET A 96 -3.78 15.82 -11.42
CA MET A 96 -3.00 14.73 -11.23
C MET A 96 -2.06 14.81 -10.13
N GLU A 97 -1.99 15.91 -9.49
CA GLU A 97 -1.12 16.04 -8.50
C GLU A 97 -1.49 15.49 -7.30
N PHE A 98 -0.98 14.63 -6.69
CA PHE A 98 -1.24 14.16 -5.47
C PHE A 98 -0.26 14.53 -4.58
N PRO A 99 -0.61 14.65 -3.49
CA PRO A 99 0.26 15.06 -2.51
C PRO A 99 1.08 13.93 -2.26
N PRO A 100 2.06 14.09 -2.19
CA PRO A 100 2.92 13.19 -2.01
C PRO A 100 2.87 12.56 -0.87
N ARG A 101 2.78 12.20 -0.60
CA ARG A 101 2.89 11.67 0.19
C ARG A 101 3.65 11.60 1.04
N GLY A 102 3.70 11.48 1.38
CA GLY A 102 4.20 11.34 2.02
C GLY A 102 4.84 11.46 2.71
N ALA A 103 4.71 11.61 2.82
CA ALA A 103 5.38 11.88 3.30
C ALA A 103 5.64 11.60 3.99
#